data_653338edb0dd1cc7672698bb0c56ef8f
#
_entry.id   653338edb0dd1cc7672698bb0c56ef8f
#
_cell.length_a   1.000
_cell.length_b   1.000
_cell.length_c   1.000
_cell.angle_alpha   90.00
_cell.angle_beta   90.00
_cell.angle_gamma   90.00
#
_symmetry.space_group_name_H-M   'P 1'
#
loop_
_entity.id
_entity.type
_entity.pdbx_description
1 polymer ?
#
loop_
_entity_poly.entity_id
_entity_poly.type
_entity_poly.pdbx_seq_one_letter_code
_entity_poly.pdbx_strand_id
1 'polypeptide(L)'
;MAEGGWKGKSRGGKTGYSIFIYLIRHTGLFPAYCLLVFVAAYFVPASPSSTKDIWNYARKILKYGRLRSAFFVYKSYYSFGQSIIDKFAISSGLQDKYAYEFEGEDVLDEVFSSGKGAIILCAHFGNWAAGEGFFKAQKTRLNFVMFDNEHAEIKEVMEKNNDPDASFKIIPVNKDS
;
A
#
# COMPACT_ATOMS: atom_id res chain seq x y z
N MET A 1 9.54 30.59 3.76
CA MET A 1 8.54 29.56 3.44
C MET A 1 9.23 28.22 3.55
N ALA A 2 8.74 27.32 4.38
CA ALA A 2 9.50 26.15 4.82
C ALA A 2 9.63 25.12 3.70
N GLU A 3 10.84 24.89 3.24
CA GLU A 3 11.24 23.72 2.43
C GLU A 3 11.25 22.48 3.32
N GLY A 4 10.08 22.04 3.75
CA GLY A 4 9.86 20.79 4.45
C GLY A 4 9.36 19.72 3.51
N GLY A 5 10.08 19.45 2.43
CA GLY A 5 9.79 18.27 1.60
C GLY A 5 9.91 17.02 2.48
N TRP A 6 8.87 16.21 2.53
CA TRP A 6 8.87 14.94 3.21
C TRP A 6 10.06 14.08 2.72
N LYS A 7 11.08 13.95 3.57
CA LYS A 7 12.24 13.08 3.33
C LYS A 7 11.89 11.69 3.87
N GLY A 8 11.02 10.98 3.16
CA GLY A 8 10.63 9.62 3.52
C GLY A 8 11.81 8.67 3.46
N LYS A 9 12.53 8.53 4.58
CA LYS A 9 13.46 7.41 4.72
C LYS A 9 12.64 6.16 5.04
N SER A 10 12.50 5.27 4.06
CA SER A 10 12.01 3.92 4.32
C SER A 10 12.96 3.23 5.28
N ARG A 11 12.48 2.90 6.49
CA ARG A 11 13.29 2.19 7.50
C ARG A 11 13.32 0.67 7.28
N GLY A 12 12.48 0.14 6.38
CA GLY A 12 12.51 -1.25 5.96
C GLY A 12 13.38 -1.40 4.71
N GLY A 13 14.70 -1.41 4.82
CA GLY A 13 15.59 -1.50 3.68
C GLY A 13 15.32 -2.70 2.76
N LYS A 14 15.98 -2.76 1.60
CA LYS A 14 15.86 -3.81 0.58
C LYS A 14 15.77 -5.24 1.15
N THR A 15 16.56 -5.52 2.20
CA THR A 15 16.58 -6.83 2.88
C THR A 15 15.25 -7.16 3.56
N GLY A 16 14.62 -6.19 4.25
CA GLY A 16 13.33 -6.41 4.90
C GLY A 16 12.23 -6.76 3.89
N TYR A 17 12.15 -6.02 2.80
CA TYR A 17 11.19 -6.30 1.72
C TYR A 17 11.44 -7.67 1.07
N SER A 18 12.71 -8.02 0.81
CA SER A 18 13.07 -9.31 0.22
C SER A 18 12.67 -10.49 1.10
N ILE A 19 12.81 -10.37 2.43
CA ILE A 19 12.37 -11.41 3.37
C ILE A 19 10.85 -11.63 3.27
N PHE A 20 10.06 -10.54 3.27
CA PHE A 20 8.61 -10.66 3.16
C PHE A 20 8.20 -11.25 1.82
N ILE A 21 8.79 -10.83 0.71
CA ILE A 21 8.49 -11.38 -0.63
C ILE A 21 8.83 -12.86 -0.68
N TYR A 22 10.00 -13.25 -0.15
CA TYR A 22 10.39 -14.65 -0.07
C TYR A 22 9.39 -15.50 0.73
N LEU A 23 9.00 -15.02 1.91
CA LEU A 23 7.99 -15.66 2.75
C LEU A 23 6.66 -15.81 2.01
N ILE A 24 6.15 -14.72 1.42
CA ILE A 24 4.86 -14.72 0.73
C ILE A 24 4.87 -15.75 -0.42
N ARG A 25 5.94 -15.79 -1.20
CA ARG A 25 6.04 -16.70 -2.35
C ARG A 25 6.13 -18.18 -1.95
N HIS A 26 6.85 -18.50 -0.87
CA HIS A 26 7.12 -19.88 -0.52
C HIS A 26 6.18 -20.46 0.53
N THR A 27 5.68 -19.64 1.44
CA THR A 27 4.86 -20.10 2.58
C THR A 27 3.47 -19.48 2.64
N GLY A 28 3.19 -18.49 1.78
CA GLY A 28 1.92 -17.78 1.73
C GLY A 28 1.84 -16.57 2.66
N LEU A 29 0.64 -15.97 2.73
CA LEU A 29 0.38 -14.72 3.44
C LEU A 29 0.40 -14.87 4.97
N PHE A 30 -0.10 -16.00 5.48
CA PHE A 30 -0.25 -16.20 6.93
C PHE A 30 1.06 -16.07 7.72
N PRO A 31 2.16 -16.74 7.35
CA PRO A 31 3.45 -16.55 8.01
C PRO A 31 4.01 -15.13 7.91
N ALA A 32 3.74 -14.43 6.80
CA ALA A 32 4.14 -13.04 6.64
C ALA A 32 3.40 -12.13 7.63
N TYR A 33 2.10 -12.35 7.84
CA TYR A 33 1.34 -11.60 8.86
C TYR A 33 1.76 -11.95 10.29
N CYS A 34 2.13 -13.20 10.57
CA CYS A 34 2.68 -13.59 11.87
C CYS A 34 4.01 -12.85 12.14
N LEU A 35 4.90 -12.78 11.15
CA LEU A 35 6.15 -12.02 11.26
C LEU A 35 5.87 -10.52 11.46
N LEU A 36 4.87 -9.99 10.79
CA LEU A 36 4.47 -8.59 10.88
C LEU A 36 4.08 -8.18 12.31
N VAL A 37 3.51 -9.08 13.12
CA VAL A 37 3.19 -8.81 14.55
C VAL A 37 4.44 -8.31 15.28
N PHE A 38 5.56 -8.99 15.11
CA PHE A 38 6.84 -8.63 15.75
C PHE A 38 7.46 -7.39 15.13
N VAL A 39 7.40 -7.28 13.81
CA VAL A 39 7.92 -6.11 13.08
C VAL A 39 7.15 -4.84 13.47
N ALA A 40 5.82 -4.89 13.56
CA ALA A 40 5.01 -3.77 14.02
C ALA A 40 5.35 -3.35 15.45
N ALA A 41 5.53 -4.34 16.36
CA ALA A 41 5.96 -4.06 17.73
C ALA A 41 7.34 -3.40 17.80
N TYR A 42 8.27 -3.83 16.95
CA TYR A 42 9.60 -3.21 16.83
C TYR A 42 9.52 -1.76 16.36
N PHE A 43 8.64 -1.43 15.38
CA PHE A 43 8.55 -0.08 14.84
C PHE A 43 7.98 0.94 15.83
N VAL A 44 7.22 0.53 16.84
CA VAL A 44 6.70 1.43 17.88
C VAL A 44 7.85 2.21 18.57
N PRO A 45 8.89 1.58 19.13
CA PRO A 45 10.04 2.30 19.70
C PRO A 45 11.02 2.80 18.62
N ALA A 46 11.17 2.11 17.50
CA ALA A 46 12.14 2.46 16.46
C ALA A 46 11.78 3.73 15.67
N SER A 47 10.53 4.16 15.71
CA SER A 47 10.03 5.34 14.97
C SER A 47 9.39 6.38 15.90
N PRO A 48 10.15 7.02 16.80
CA PRO A 48 9.60 7.86 17.88
C PRO A 48 8.79 9.06 17.36
N SER A 49 9.17 9.67 16.25
CA SER A 49 8.43 10.78 15.65
C SER A 49 7.03 10.35 15.21
N SER A 50 6.95 9.33 14.35
CA SER A 50 5.67 8.81 13.85
C SER A 50 4.80 8.26 14.97
N THR A 51 5.41 7.56 15.93
CA THR A 51 4.72 7.06 17.14
C THR A 51 4.08 8.20 17.93
N LYS A 52 4.82 9.30 18.13
CA LYS A 52 4.31 10.49 18.82
C LYS A 52 3.15 11.14 18.06
N ASP A 53 3.23 11.20 16.74
CA ASP A 53 2.18 11.81 15.92
C ASP A 53 0.90 10.97 15.96
N ILE A 54 1.00 9.64 15.79
CA ILE A 54 -0.14 8.72 15.92
C ILE A 54 -0.72 8.76 17.34
N TRP A 55 0.12 8.82 18.36
CA TRP A 55 -0.32 8.96 19.75
C TRP A 55 -1.08 10.26 19.98
N ASN A 56 -0.55 11.38 19.49
CA ASN A 56 -1.20 12.68 19.59
C ASN A 56 -2.54 12.69 18.88
N TYR A 57 -2.64 12.09 17.70
CA TYR A 57 -3.89 11.94 16.98
C TYR A 57 -4.91 11.13 17.81
N ALA A 58 -4.51 9.97 18.34
CA ALA A 58 -5.38 9.14 19.18
C ALA A 58 -5.86 9.88 20.43
N ARG A 59 -4.96 10.64 21.09
CA ARG A 59 -5.25 11.36 22.34
C ARG A 59 -6.05 12.65 22.12
N LYS A 60 -5.67 13.46 21.12
CA LYS A 60 -6.21 14.81 20.95
C LYS A 60 -7.44 14.83 20.04
N ILE A 61 -7.45 14.01 18.99
CA ILE A 61 -8.54 14.01 18.01
C ILE A 61 -9.56 12.93 18.36
N LEU A 62 -9.12 11.66 18.49
CA LEU A 62 -10.03 10.56 18.82
C LEU A 62 -10.42 10.48 20.30
N LYS A 63 -9.79 11.29 21.17
CA LYS A 63 -10.06 11.36 22.61
C LYS A 63 -9.92 10.01 23.35
N TYR A 64 -9.08 9.12 22.85
CA TYR A 64 -8.87 7.81 23.48
C TYR A 64 -8.12 7.91 24.80
N GLY A 65 -8.42 7.01 25.75
CA GLY A 65 -7.63 6.81 26.96
C GLY A 65 -6.21 6.32 26.66
N ARG A 66 -5.31 6.35 27.65
CA ARG A 66 -3.87 6.02 27.47
C ARG A 66 -3.68 4.60 26.88
N LEU A 67 -4.31 3.58 27.48
CA LEU A 67 -4.18 2.19 27.01
C LEU A 67 -4.70 1.99 25.60
N ARG A 68 -5.87 2.56 25.30
CA ARG A 68 -6.47 2.51 23.95
C ARG A 68 -5.59 3.25 22.93
N SER A 69 -4.95 4.34 23.31
CA SER A 69 -4.01 5.05 22.44
C SER A 69 -2.75 4.24 22.15
N ALA A 70 -2.20 3.54 23.15
CA ALA A 70 -1.05 2.64 22.95
C ALA A 70 -1.39 1.50 21.97
N PHE A 71 -2.55 0.87 22.16
CA PHE A 71 -3.04 -0.16 21.24
C PHE A 71 -3.29 0.39 19.84
N PHE A 72 -3.84 1.61 19.74
CA PHE A 72 -4.07 2.28 18.45
C PHE A 72 -2.76 2.55 17.69
N VAL A 73 -1.70 2.98 18.39
CA VAL A 73 -0.37 3.15 17.79
C VAL A 73 0.13 1.83 17.20
N TYR A 74 0.12 0.76 17.99
CA TYR A 74 0.53 -0.56 17.52
C TYR A 74 -0.30 -1.03 16.31
N LYS A 75 -1.63 -0.93 16.42
CA LYS A 75 -2.56 -1.30 15.34
C LYS A 75 -2.30 -0.50 14.06
N SER A 76 -1.94 0.77 14.18
CA SER A 76 -1.62 1.62 13.02
C SER A 76 -0.39 1.11 12.27
N TYR A 77 0.68 0.73 12.99
CA TYR A 77 1.86 0.12 12.36
C TYR A 77 1.55 -1.24 11.73
N TYR A 78 0.76 -2.05 12.43
CA TYR A 78 0.36 -3.35 11.91
C TYR A 78 -0.49 -3.23 10.64
N SER A 79 -1.52 -2.39 10.65
CA SER A 79 -2.38 -2.18 9.46
C SER A 79 -1.62 -1.58 8.29
N PHE A 80 -0.69 -0.66 8.54
CA PHE A 80 0.18 -0.11 7.50
C PHE A 80 1.08 -1.21 6.90
N GLY A 81 1.66 -2.05 7.76
CA GLY A 81 2.46 -3.19 7.30
C GLY A 81 1.65 -4.22 6.51
N GLN A 82 0.39 -4.48 6.90
CA GLN A 82 -0.52 -5.32 6.11
C GLN A 82 -0.71 -4.74 4.70
N SER A 83 -1.01 -3.44 4.59
CA SER A 83 -1.19 -2.79 3.28
C SER A 83 0.04 -2.93 2.39
N ILE A 84 1.24 -2.88 2.96
CA ILE A 84 2.49 -3.09 2.21
C ILE A 84 2.60 -4.55 1.76
N ILE A 85 2.37 -5.51 2.65
CA ILE A 85 2.41 -6.95 2.31
C ILE A 85 1.40 -7.27 1.21
N ASP A 86 0.17 -6.76 1.32
CA ASP A 86 -0.89 -6.98 0.35
C ASP A 86 -0.54 -6.38 -1.01
N LYS A 87 -0.01 -5.14 -1.03
CA LYS A 87 0.49 -4.51 -2.26
C LYS A 87 1.51 -5.40 -2.96
N PHE A 88 2.52 -5.90 -2.23
CA PHE A 88 3.55 -6.78 -2.79
C PHE A 88 3.00 -8.13 -3.25
N ALA A 89 2.09 -8.73 -2.50
CA ALA A 89 1.48 -10.01 -2.86
C ALA A 89 0.68 -9.89 -4.17
N ILE A 90 -0.14 -8.85 -4.29
CA ILE A 90 -0.95 -8.60 -5.48
C ILE A 90 -0.07 -8.29 -6.69
N SER A 91 0.91 -7.40 -6.55
CA SER A 91 1.86 -7.05 -7.61
C SER A 91 2.74 -8.24 -8.04
N SER A 92 2.91 -9.23 -7.17
CA SER A 92 3.67 -10.46 -7.45
C SER A 92 2.83 -11.59 -8.07
N GLY A 93 1.58 -11.32 -8.46
CA GLY A 93 0.70 -12.29 -9.10
C GLY A 93 -0.05 -13.20 -8.14
N LEU A 94 -0.15 -12.84 -6.84
CA LEU A 94 -0.88 -13.60 -5.84
C LEU A 94 -2.28 -13.03 -5.57
N GLN A 95 -2.87 -12.30 -6.51
CA GLN A 95 -4.21 -11.72 -6.40
C GLN A 95 -5.29 -12.76 -6.14
N ASP A 96 -5.12 -13.99 -6.63
CA ASP A 96 -6.07 -15.11 -6.42
C ASP A 96 -6.16 -15.57 -4.95
N LYS A 97 -5.25 -15.10 -4.09
CA LYS A 97 -5.30 -15.36 -2.65
C LYS A 97 -6.21 -14.41 -1.89
N TYR A 98 -6.78 -13.41 -2.57
CA TYR A 98 -7.67 -12.41 -2.03
C TYR A 98 -9.08 -12.60 -2.55
N ALA A 99 -10.08 -12.45 -1.68
CA ALA A 99 -11.46 -12.32 -2.08
C ALA A 99 -11.77 -10.83 -2.23
N TYR A 100 -12.36 -10.46 -3.35
CA TYR A 100 -12.76 -9.08 -3.64
C TYR A 100 -14.28 -8.98 -3.63
N GLU A 101 -14.80 -8.00 -2.92
CA GLU A 101 -16.20 -7.61 -2.97
C GLU A 101 -16.26 -6.18 -3.55
N PHE A 102 -17.06 -6.00 -4.58
CA PHE A 102 -17.21 -4.71 -5.27
C PHE A 102 -18.64 -4.24 -5.19
N GLU A 103 -18.82 -2.94 -4.98
CA GLU A 103 -20.09 -2.26 -5.15
C GLU A 103 -20.00 -1.33 -6.37
N GLY A 104 -21.04 -1.33 -7.23
CA GLY A 104 -21.09 -0.50 -8.43
C GLY A 104 -20.27 -1.04 -9.61
N GLU A 105 -20.04 -2.35 -9.67
CA GLU A 105 -19.37 -3.02 -10.79
C GLU A 105 -20.11 -2.80 -12.11
N ASP A 106 -21.43 -2.82 -12.08
CA ASP A 106 -22.32 -2.54 -13.21
C ASP A 106 -22.06 -1.17 -13.85
N VAL A 107 -21.80 -0.15 -13.05
CA VAL A 107 -21.45 1.20 -13.53
C VAL A 107 -20.11 1.20 -14.28
N LEU A 108 -19.13 0.46 -13.75
CA LEU A 108 -17.82 0.35 -14.40
C LEU A 108 -17.91 -0.45 -15.70
N ASP A 109 -18.69 -1.51 -15.73
CA ASP A 109 -18.92 -2.32 -16.92
C ASP A 109 -19.60 -1.52 -18.03
N GLU A 110 -20.58 -0.68 -17.71
CA GLU A 110 -21.19 0.25 -18.66
C GLU A 110 -20.15 1.23 -19.24
N VAL A 111 -19.33 1.81 -18.37
CA VAL A 111 -18.28 2.75 -18.79
C VAL A 111 -17.25 2.07 -19.69
N PHE A 112 -16.78 0.88 -19.35
CA PHE A 112 -15.79 0.15 -20.14
C PHE A 112 -16.38 -0.32 -21.49
N SER A 113 -17.62 -0.76 -21.49
CA SER A 113 -18.34 -1.19 -22.71
C SER A 113 -18.60 -0.04 -23.67
N SER A 114 -18.66 1.20 -23.20
CA SER A 114 -18.89 2.38 -24.03
C SER A 114 -17.76 2.67 -25.02
N GLY A 115 -16.54 2.15 -24.77
CA GLY A 115 -15.35 2.37 -25.59
C GLY A 115 -14.79 3.81 -25.56
N LYS A 116 -15.39 4.70 -24.76
CA LYS A 116 -15.00 6.13 -24.70
C LYS A 116 -13.85 6.41 -23.73
N GLY A 117 -13.48 5.43 -22.91
CA GLY A 117 -12.56 5.63 -21.80
C GLY A 117 -13.21 6.40 -20.66
N ALA A 118 -12.51 6.44 -19.50
CA ALA A 118 -12.99 7.17 -18.33
C ALA A 118 -11.85 7.71 -17.48
N ILE A 119 -12.14 8.75 -16.71
CA ILE A 119 -11.27 9.26 -15.66
C ILE A 119 -11.87 8.85 -14.33
N ILE A 120 -11.13 8.02 -13.56
CA ILE A 120 -11.55 7.57 -12.24
C ILE A 120 -10.84 8.44 -11.20
N LEU A 121 -11.63 9.16 -10.40
CA LEU A 121 -11.11 9.92 -9.26
C LEU A 121 -11.12 9.06 -8.02
N CYS A 122 -9.95 8.81 -7.44
CA CYS A 122 -9.79 8.01 -6.23
C CYS A 122 -9.37 8.86 -5.04
N ALA A 123 -9.87 8.51 -3.86
CA ALA A 123 -9.32 9.01 -2.61
C ALA A 123 -8.19 8.08 -2.13
N HIS A 124 -7.18 8.66 -1.46
CA HIS A 124 -6.11 7.89 -0.82
C HIS A 124 -6.63 7.29 0.50
N PHE A 125 -7.49 6.29 0.39
CA PHE A 125 -8.14 5.65 1.53
C PHE A 125 -7.93 4.13 1.45
N GLY A 126 -7.45 3.54 2.54
CA GLY A 126 -7.15 2.11 2.58
C GLY A 126 -5.98 1.70 1.68
N ASN A 127 -6.04 0.49 1.15
CA ASN A 127 -5.04 -0.08 0.23
C ASN A 127 -5.52 0.02 -1.22
N TRP A 128 -5.35 1.18 -1.86
CA TRP A 128 -5.75 1.40 -3.24
C TRP A 128 -5.08 0.43 -4.24
N ALA A 129 -3.89 -0.08 -3.91
CA ALA A 129 -3.19 -1.05 -4.75
C ALA A 129 -3.91 -2.40 -4.82
N ALA A 130 -4.79 -2.71 -3.86
CA ALA A 130 -5.64 -3.90 -3.92
C ALA A 130 -6.63 -3.87 -5.10
N GLY A 131 -7.00 -2.68 -5.59
CA GLY A 131 -7.85 -2.52 -6.77
C GLY A 131 -7.20 -2.98 -8.08
N GLU A 132 -5.87 -3.14 -8.13
CA GLU A 132 -5.16 -3.59 -9.34
C GLU A 132 -5.68 -4.95 -9.84
N GLY A 133 -5.95 -5.88 -8.93
CA GLY A 133 -6.46 -7.21 -9.28
C GLY A 133 -7.81 -7.17 -10.00
N PHE A 134 -8.69 -6.26 -9.62
CA PHE A 134 -9.98 -6.06 -10.28
C PHE A 134 -9.81 -5.59 -11.72
N PHE A 135 -9.06 -4.54 -11.94
CA PHE A 135 -8.87 -3.97 -13.27
C PHE A 135 -8.10 -4.91 -14.21
N LYS A 136 -7.21 -5.74 -13.68
CA LYS A 136 -6.54 -6.79 -14.45
C LYS A 136 -7.54 -7.83 -14.97
N ALA A 137 -8.52 -8.23 -14.16
CA ALA A 137 -9.58 -9.14 -14.58
C ALA A 137 -10.42 -8.57 -15.73
N GLN A 138 -10.64 -7.27 -15.76
CA GLN A 138 -11.39 -6.57 -16.82
C GLN A 138 -10.57 -6.34 -18.11
N LYS A 139 -9.31 -6.75 -18.18
CA LYS A 139 -8.39 -6.55 -19.33
C LYS A 139 -8.31 -5.09 -19.81
N THR A 140 -8.56 -4.16 -18.92
CA THR A 140 -8.59 -2.72 -19.22
C THR A 140 -7.21 -2.10 -18.95
N ARG A 141 -6.73 -1.26 -19.86
CA ARG A 141 -5.49 -0.51 -19.65
C ARG A 141 -5.73 0.64 -18.68
N LEU A 142 -5.00 0.65 -17.58
CA LEU A 142 -5.05 1.70 -16.57
C LEU A 142 -3.81 2.57 -16.64
N ASN A 143 -4.03 3.88 -16.54
CA ASN A 143 -2.97 4.85 -16.37
C ASN A 143 -3.17 5.54 -15.01
N PHE A 144 -2.21 5.34 -14.10
CA PHE A 144 -2.22 6.02 -12.81
C PHE A 144 -1.40 7.30 -12.88
N VAL A 145 -2.08 8.43 -12.72
CA VAL A 145 -1.42 9.73 -12.61
C VAL A 145 -1.13 9.95 -11.13
N MET A 146 0.13 9.90 -10.75
CA MET A 146 0.53 10.03 -9.34
C MET A 146 1.91 10.65 -9.19
N PHE A 147 2.16 11.22 -8.00
CA PHE A 147 3.49 11.70 -7.66
C PHE A 147 4.39 10.50 -7.35
N ASP A 148 5.39 10.27 -8.19
CA ASP A 148 6.34 9.17 -8.03
C ASP A 148 7.44 9.59 -7.04
N ASN A 149 7.26 9.28 -5.78
CA ASN A 149 8.22 9.57 -4.71
C ASN A 149 8.70 8.27 -4.01
N GLU A 150 8.60 7.13 -4.67
CA GLU A 150 9.13 5.89 -4.12
C GLU A 150 10.67 5.88 -4.18
N HIS A 151 11.29 5.34 -3.12
CA HIS A 151 12.74 5.17 -3.09
C HIS A 151 13.18 4.22 -4.20
N ALA A 152 14.25 4.57 -4.90
CA ALA A 152 14.79 3.79 -6.02
C ALA A 152 15.02 2.31 -5.68
N GLU A 153 15.46 2.01 -4.45
CA GLU A 153 15.68 0.65 -3.97
C GLU A 153 14.39 -0.17 -3.86
N ILE A 154 13.29 0.46 -3.42
CA ILE A 154 11.97 -0.17 -3.32
C ILE A 154 11.41 -0.38 -4.71
N LYS A 155 11.55 0.62 -5.58
CA LYS A 155 11.13 0.57 -6.98
C LYS A 155 11.83 -0.58 -7.72
N GLU A 156 13.15 -0.75 -7.56
CA GLU A 156 13.90 -1.87 -8.13
C GLU A 156 13.39 -3.25 -7.64
N VAL A 157 13.05 -3.35 -6.35
CA VAL A 157 12.50 -4.60 -5.79
C VAL A 157 11.09 -4.86 -6.32
N MET A 158 10.28 -3.82 -6.48
CA MET A 158 8.94 -3.94 -7.06
C MET A 158 9.01 -4.34 -8.53
N GLU A 159 9.84 -3.66 -9.33
CA GLU A 159 10.00 -3.94 -10.76
C GLU A 159 10.48 -5.37 -11.03
N LYS A 160 11.39 -5.90 -10.22
CA LYS A 160 11.87 -7.29 -10.32
C LYS A 160 10.80 -8.34 -9.97
N ASN A 161 9.80 -7.95 -9.20
CA ASN A 161 8.77 -8.86 -8.69
C ASN A 161 7.38 -8.57 -9.27
N ASN A 162 7.24 -7.55 -10.11
CA ASN A 162 6.00 -7.26 -10.81
C ASN A 162 5.65 -8.38 -11.79
N ASP A 163 4.35 -8.59 -11.93
CA ASP A 163 3.79 -9.46 -12.96
C ASP A 163 4.06 -8.82 -14.33
N PRO A 164 4.68 -9.54 -15.29
CA PRO A 164 4.92 -9.04 -16.64
C PRO A 164 3.63 -8.62 -17.38
N ASP A 165 2.50 -9.20 -16.99
CA ASP A 165 1.18 -8.93 -17.56
C ASP A 165 0.42 -7.80 -16.82
N ALA A 166 1.10 -7.03 -15.97
CA ALA A 166 0.48 -5.89 -15.29
C ALA A 166 -0.09 -4.90 -16.31
N SER A 167 -1.41 -4.72 -16.26
CA SER A 167 -2.17 -3.90 -17.22
C SER A 167 -2.21 -2.41 -16.85
N PHE A 168 -1.31 -1.95 -15.97
CA PHE A 168 -1.27 -0.56 -15.55
C PHE A 168 0.06 0.12 -15.89
N LYS A 169 -0.01 1.43 -16.15
CA LYS A 169 1.14 2.31 -16.37
C LYS A 169 1.09 3.47 -15.39
N ILE A 170 2.19 3.73 -14.72
CA ILE A 170 2.34 4.92 -13.89
C ILE A 170 2.79 6.09 -14.78
N ILE A 171 2.05 7.18 -14.71
CA ILE A 171 2.41 8.46 -15.31
C ILE A 171 2.88 9.35 -14.15
N PRO A 172 4.19 9.54 -13.98
CA PRO A 172 4.70 10.34 -12.88
C PRO A 172 4.41 11.82 -13.13
N VAL A 173 3.87 12.49 -12.12
CA VAL A 173 3.76 13.95 -12.09
C VAL A 173 4.88 14.48 -11.23
N ASN A 174 5.74 15.30 -11.81
CA ASN A 174 6.81 16.00 -11.11
C ASN A 174 6.42 17.45 -10.88
N LYS A 175 7.12 18.15 -9.97
CA LYS A 175 6.88 19.58 -9.70
C LYS A 175 7.10 20.50 -10.91
N ASP A 176 7.75 20.00 -11.93
CA ASP A 176 8.14 20.74 -13.15
C ASP A 176 7.32 20.30 -14.38
N SER A 177 6.22 19.54 -14.17
CA SER A 177 5.31 19.07 -15.22
C SER A 177 4.16 20.03 -15.43
#